data_5af55281cfc4dffdfd3283c807b5132f
#
_entry.id   5af55281cfc4dffdfd3283c807b5132f
#
_cell.length_a   1.000
_cell.length_b   1.000
_cell.length_c   1.000
_cell.angle_alpha   90.00
_cell.angle_beta   90.00
_cell.angle_gamma   90.00
#
_symmetry.space_group_name_H-M   'P 1'
#
loop_
_entity.id
_entity.type
_entity.pdbx_description
1 polymer ?
#
loop_
_entity_poly.entity_id
_entity_poly.type
_entity_poly.pdbx_seq_one_letter_code
_entity_poly.pdbx_strand_id
1 'polypeptide(L)'
;MGDYRDKSGSERVDAPEKIDLTNVMLDVYHGVKRLWWLFIGLIIICAVQSYFSVSTSYQSKYVASATVSVTSAGGMDYVNAQSAQQMAEVFPYILTSGVLKDVVAEDMGLDSMPGSIDVKADDGTNLLTISVSGNDPQMAYKTLKSVIKNYPKVAEFVLGETKLTILDE
;
A
#
# COMPACT_ATOMS: atom_id res chain seq x y z
N MET A 1 -86.51 32.60 -21.12
CA MET A 1 -86.48 31.13 -20.89
C MET A 1 -85.10 30.67 -21.27
N GLY A 2 -84.34 30.22 -20.33
CA GLY A 2 -82.98 29.69 -20.63
C GLY A 2 -82.03 30.05 -19.49
N ASP A 3 -82.04 29.20 -18.53
CA ASP A 3 -81.21 29.23 -17.34
C ASP A 3 -79.77 28.92 -17.72
N TYR A 4 -78.88 29.89 -17.61
CA TYR A 4 -77.42 29.68 -17.74
C TYR A 4 -76.80 29.58 -16.36
N ARG A 5 -76.62 28.34 -15.91
CA ARG A 5 -75.89 27.95 -14.71
C ARG A 5 -74.42 28.10 -14.98
N ASP A 6 -73.87 29.16 -14.50
CA ASP A 6 -72.43 29.42 -14.45
C ASP A 6 -71.78 28.38 -13.53
N LYS A 7 -70.94 27.48 -14.10
CA LYS A 7 -70.01 26.64 -13.36
C LYS A 7 -68.63 27.29 -13.36
N SER A 8 -68.47 28.22 -12.44
CA SER A 8 -67.08 28.65 -12.13
C SER A 8 -66.37 27.50 -11.43
N GLY A 9 -65.60 26.77 -12.21
CA GLY A 9 -64.62 25.83 -11.69
C GLY A 9 -63.56 26.61 -10.96
N SER A 10 -63.62 26.59 -9.62
CA SER A 10 -62.50 27.04 -8.82
C SER A 10 -61.33 26.06 -9.00
N GLU A 11 -60.44 26.46 -9.83
CA GLU A 11 -59.08 25.87 -9.90
C GLU A 11 -58.46 26.05 -8.51
N ARG A 12 -58.44 25.01 -7.69
CA ARG A 12 -57.61 24.94 -6.51
C ARG A 12 -56.18 24.92 -6.97
N VAL A 13 -55.55 26.05 -6.90
CA VAL A 13 -54.11 26.13 -6.93
C VAL A 13 -53.63 25.43 -5.65
N ASP A 14 -53.10 24.20 -5.82
CA ASP A 14 -52.43 23.50 -4.76
C ASP A 14 -51.23 24.34 -4.29
N ALA A 15 -51.44 24.97 -3.12
CA ALA A 15 -50.34 25.60 -2.41
C ALA A 15 -49.25 24.56 -2.12
N PRO A 16 -47.98 24.87 -2.26
CA PRO A 16 -46.92 23.92 -1.98
C PRO A 16 -47.09 23.39 -0.57
N GLU A 17 -47.32 22.09 -0.50
CA GLU A 17 -47.44 21.34 0.76
C GLU A 17 -46.17 21.60 1.57
N LYS A 18 -46.33 22.39 2.64
CA LYS A 18 -45.22 22.62 3.56
C LYS A 18 -44.89 21.29 4.17
N ILE A 19 -43.75 20.72 3.73
CA ILE A 19 -43.20 19.48 4.27
C ILE A 19 -42.97 19.73 5.74
N ASP A 20 -43.85 19.21 6.57
CA ASP A 20 -43.82 19.38 8.03
C ASP A 20 -42.71 18.43 8.53
N LEU A 21 -41.50 18.97 8.68
CA LEU A 21 -40.29 18.22 9.10
C LEU A 21 -40.57 17.45 10.41
N THR A 22 -41.47 17.92 11.25
CA THR A 22 -41.87 17.26 12.48
C THR A 22 -42.61 15.95 12.22
N ASN A 23 -43.55 15.94 11.25
CA ASN A 23 -44.28 14.73 10.86
C ASN A 23 -43.36 13.71 10.17
N VAL A 24 -42.48 14.19 9.29
CA VAL A 24 -41.46 13.30 8.65
C VAL A 24 -40.54 12.67 9.69
N MET A 25 -40.13 13.45 10.71
CA MET A 25 -39.27 12.94 11.79
C MET A 25 -39.99 11.89 12.66
N LEU A 26 -41.28 12.08 12.93
CA LEU A 26 -42.10 11.11 13.66
C LEU A 26 -42.36 9.83 12.85
N ASP A 27 -42.60 9.94 11.55
CA ASP A 27 -42.81 8.80 10.68
C ASP A 27 -41.51 7.98 10.53
N VAL A 28 -40.37 8.66 10.41
CA VAL A 28 -39.05 7.98 10.42
C VAL A 28 -38.82 7.29 11.75
N TYR A 29 -39.13 7.92 12.88
CA TYR A 29 -38.98 7.30 14.20
C TYR A 29 -39.84 6.06 14.37
N HIS A 30 -41.10 6.09 13.94
CA HIS A 30 -41.99 4.91 13.97
C HIS A 30 -41.54 3.83 12.98
N GLY A 31 -41.06 4.22 11.81
CA GLY A 31 -40.47 3.30 10.82
C GLY A 31 -39.25 2.57 11.36
N VAL A 32 -38.32 3.31 11.98
CA VAL A 32 -37.12 2.76 12.61
C VAL A 32 -37.50 1.80 13.75
N LYS A 33 -38.44 2.16 14.60
CA LYS A 33 -38.87 1.32 15.72
C LYS A 33 -39.56 0.02 15.24
N ARG A 34 -40.28 0.05 14.13
CA ARG A 34 -40.94 -1.13 13.55
C ARG A 34 -39.94 -2.03 12.80
N LEU A 35 -38.92 -1.42 12.17
CA LEU A 35 -37.89 -2.10 11.39
C LEU A 35 -36.57 -2.28 12.14
N TRP A 36 -36.53 -1.97 13.42
CA TRP A 36 -35.28 -1.99 14.21
C TRP A 36 -34.58 -3.35 14.15
N TRP A 37 -35.35 -4.43 14.02
CA TRP A 37 -34.78 -5.77 13.85
C TRP A 37 -33.96 -5.91 12.55
N LEU A 38 -34.41 -5.30 11.46
CA LEU A 38 -33.61 -5.25 10.23
C LEU A 38 -32.31 -4.49 10.42
N PHE A 39 -32.31 -3.42 11.21
CA PHE A 39 -31.09 -2.68 11.54
C PHE A 39 -30.11 -3.55 12.36
N ILE A 40 -30.61 -4.28 13.34
CA ILE A 40 -29.79 -5.22 14.11
C ILE A 40 -29.22 -6.32 13.18
N GLY A 41 -30.04 -6.88 12.32
CA GLY A 41 -29.59 -7.87 11.32
C GLY A 41 -28.48 -7.31 10.40
N LEU A 42 -28.66 -6.07 9.91
CA LEU A 42 -27.68 -5.40 9.07
C LEU A 42 -26.36 -5.16 9.83
N ILE A 43 -26.42 -4.71 11.08
CA ILE A 43 -25.23 -4.51 11.91
C ILE A 43 -24.47 -5.82 12.13
N ILE A 44 -25.19 -6.91 12.40
CA ILE A 44 -24.58 -8.24 12.57
C ILE A 44 -23.88 -8.68 11.27
N ILE A 45 -24.54 -8.52 10.12
CA ILE A 45 -23.95 -8.86 8.81
C ILE A 45 -22.70 -8.03 8.57
N CYS A 46 -22.73 -6.72 8.79
CA CYS A 46 -21.56 -5.85 8.63
C CYS A 46 -20.42 -6.23 9.60
N ALA A 47 -20.74 -6.58 10.85
CA ALA A 47 -19.76 -7.01 11.83
C ALA A 47 -19.08 -8.33 11.43
N VAL A 48 -19.86 -9.30 10.96
CA VAL A 48 -19.35 -10.58 10.46
C VAL A 48 -18.47 -10.36 9.23
N GLN A 49 -18.91 -9.54 8.28
CA GLN A 49 -18.15 -9.21 7.08
C GLN A 49 -16.83 -8.51 7.42
N SER A 50 -16.86 -7.55 8.35
CA SER A 50 -15.66 -6.87 8.85
C SER A 50 -14.71 -7.83 9.55
N TYR A 51 -15.23 -8.73 10.37
CA TYR A 51 -14.41 -9.74 11.05
C TYR A 51 -13.69 -10.66 10.07
N PHE A 52 -14.39 -11.16 9.04
CA PHE A 52 -13.79 -11.99 8.00
C PHE A 52 -12.76 -11.20 7.18
N SER A 53 -13.04 -9.96 6.79
CA SER A 53 -12.09 -9.13 6.05
C SER A 53 -10.81 -8.85 6.83
N VAL A 54 -10.92 -8.53 8.12
CA VAL A 54 -9.77 -8.25 8.97
C VAL A 54 -8.98 -9.53 9.24
N SER A 55 -9.64 -10.65 9.53
CA SER A 55 -8.97 -11.92 9.82
C SER A 55 -8.17 -12.47 8.63
N THR A 56 -8.61 -12.19 7.39
CA THR A 56 -7.94 -12.66 6.17
C THR A 56 -6.82 -11.72 5.71
N SER A 57 -6.88 -10.43 6.10
CA SER A 57 -5.91 -9.41 5.66
C SER A 57 -4.74 -9.20 6.62
N TYR A 58 -4.82 -9.73 7.84
CA TYR A 58 -3.74 -9.61 8.82
C TYR A 58 -2.65 -10.68 8.58
N GLN A 59 -1.90 -10.50 7.50
CA GLN A 59 -0.59 -11.14 7.40
C GLN A 59 0.42 -10.20 8.05
N SER A 60 0.96 -10.59 9.20
CA SER A 60 2.07 -9.88 9.84
C SER A 60 3.23 -9.83 8.86
N LYS A 61 3.52 -8.65 8.32
CA LYS A 61 4.70 -8.45 7.49
C LYS A 61 5.85 -8.00 8.39
N TYR A 62 6.87 -8.82 8.44
CA TYR A 62 8.12 -8.48 9.10
C TYR A 62 9.04 -7.83 8.08
N VAL A 63 9.74 -6.78 8.48
CA VAL A 63 10.67 -6.04 7.62
C VAL A 63 12.05 -6.13 8.25
N ALA A 64 12.99 -6.67 7.50
CA ALA A 64 14.41 -6.58 7.80
C ALA A 64 15.01 -5.48 6.92
N SER A 65 15.80 -4.57 7.49
CA SER A 65 16.40 -3.46 6.77
C SER A 65 17.89 -3.36 7.06
N ALA A 66 18.66 -2.97 6.05
CA ALA A 66 20.08 -2.66 6.20
C ALA A 66 20.41 -1.39 5.41
N THR A 67 21.25 -0.53 5.98
CA THR A 67 21.76 0.65 5.31
C THR A 67 23.16 0.36 4.77
N VAL A 68 23.35 0.60 3.48
CA VAL A 68 24.60 0.38 2.78
C VAL A 68 25.11 1.67 2.16
N SER A 69 26.41 1.85 2.11
CA SER A 69 27.05 2.96 1.41
C SER A 69 27.56 2.47 0.05
N VAL A 70 27.26 3.22 -0.99
CA VAL A 70 27.76 2.98 -2.34
C VAL A 70 29.10 3.66 -2.51
N THR A 71 30.15 2.86 -2.78
CA THR A 71 31.49 3.38 -3.06
C THR A 71 32.00 2.77 -4.37
N SER A 72 32.74 3.56 -5.14
CA SER A 72 33.39 3.04 -6.36
C SER A 72 34.64 2.25 -5.99
N ALA A 73 34.86 1.11 -6.64
CA ALA A 73 36.01 0.22 -6.39
C ALA A 73 37.37 0.80 -6.84
N GLY A 74 37.38 1.92 -7.52
CA GLY A 74 38.56 2.49 -8.18
C GLY A 74 39.62 3.14 -7.27
N GLY A 75 39.52 3.00 -5.94
CA GLY A 75 40.65 3.38 -5.02
C GLY A 75 41.13 4.83 -5.07
N MET A 76 40.50 5.70 -5.82
CA MET A 76 40.80 7.13 -5.83
C MET A 76 39.87 7.83 -4.85
N ASP A 77 40.43 8.43 -3.83
CA ASP A 77 39.79 9.19 -2.75
C ASP A 77 38.94 10.39 -3.20
N TYR A 78 38.71 10.52 -4.50
CA TYR A 78 37.93 11.59 -5.13
C TYR A 78 36.83 11.03 -6.02
N VAL A 79 36.00 10.10 -5.49
CA VAL A 79 34.71 9.90 -6.11
C VAL A 79 33.91 11.17 -5.82
N ASN A 80 33.73 11.98 -6.86
CA ASN A 80 32.84 13.12 -6.78
C ASN A 80 31.52 12.62 -6.15
N ALA A 81 31.11 13.22 -5.03
CA ALA A 81 29.85 12.89 -4.35
C ALA A 81 28.68 12.80 -5.34
N GLN A 82 28.77 13.55 -6.42
CA GLN A 82 27.83 13.57 -7.53
C GLN A 82 27.79 12.24 -8.34
N SER A 83 28.93 11.56 -8.52
CA SER A 83 28.95 10.25 -9.19
C SER A 83 28.41 9.15 -8.30
N ALA A 84 28.68 9.18 -7.00
CA ALA A 84 28.12 8.27 -6.03
C ALA A 84 26.60 8.46 -5.90
N GLN A 85 26.12 9.68 -5.95
CA GLN A 85 24.69 9.98 -5.95
C GLN A 85 24.00 9.48 -7.22
N GLN A 86 24.56 9.70 -8.39
CA GLN A 86 24.01 9.15 -9.65
C GLN A 86 23.97 7.62 -9.64
N MET A 87 24.99 6.98 -9.08
CA MET A 87 24.97 5.54 -8.86
C MET A 87 23.84 5.15 -7.91
N ALA A 88 23.69 5.82 -6.77
CA ALA A 88 22.63 5.52 -5.81
C ALA A 88 21.23 5.58 -6.43
N GLU A 89 20.99 6.43 -7.42
CA GLU A 89 19.70 6.50 -8.15
C GLU A 89 19.45 5.27 -9.04
N VAL A 90 20.49 4.63 -9.56
CA VAL A 90 20.37 3.45 -10.44
C VAL A 90 20.25 2.14 -9.65
N PHE A 91 20.81 2.09 -8.46
CA PHE A 91 20.83 0.91 -7.62
C PHE A 91 19.44 0.30 -7.31
N PRO A 92 18.40 1.08 -7.02
CA PRO A 92 17.07 0.54 -6.78
C PRO A 92 16.55 -0.31 -7.94
N TYR A 93 16.84 0.08 -9.17
CA TYR A 93 16.42 -0.67 -10.36
C TYR A 93 17.10 -2.04 -10.46
N ILE A 94 18.38 -2.10 -10.09
CA ILE A 94 19.14 -3.36 -10.10
C ILE A 94 18.67 -4.27 -8.95
N LEU A 95 18.54 -3.71 -7.75
CA LEU A 95 18.14 -4.44 -6.55
C LEU A 95 16.71 -4.98 -6.65
N THR A 96 15.81 -4.30 -7.35
CA THR A 96 14.44 -4.77 -7.58
C THR A 96 14.31 -5.61 -8.86
N SER A 97 15.37 -5.79 -9.61
CA SER A 97 15.35 -6.55 -10.87
C SER A 97 15.00 -8.02 -10.65
N GLY A 98 14.42 -8.64 -11.68
CA GLY A 98 14.16 -10.08 -11.69
C GLY A 98 15.44 -10.91 -11.53
N VAL A 99 16.54 -10.47 -12.14
CA VAL A 99 17.83 -11.19 -12.10
C VAL A 99 18.34 -11.35 -10.66
N LEU A 100 18.30 -10.31 -9.85
CA LEU A 100 18.72 -10.43 -8.45
C LEU A 100 17.78 -11.33 -7.64
N LYS A 101 16.48 -11.24 -7.89
CA LYS A 101 15.48 -12.12 -7.23
C LYS A 101 15.73 -13.60 -7.54
N ASP A 102 16.05 -13.92 -8.78
CA ASP A 102 16.34 -15.28 -9.21
C ASP A 102 17.64 -15.80 -8.57
N VAL A 103 18.70 -14.99 -8.55
CA VAL A 103 19.97 -15.32 -7.87
C VAL A 103 19.80 -15.53 -6.37
N VAL A 104 18.98 -14.70 -5.72
CA VAL A 104 18.68 -14.85 -4.30
C VAL A 104 17.85 -16.11 -4.04
N ALA A 105 16.86 -16.41 -4.87
CA ALA A 105 16.08 -17.63 -4.77
C ALA A 105 16.97 -18.87 -4.90
N GLU A 106 17.88 -18.88 -5.87
CA GLU A 106 18.86 -19.96 -6.08
C GLU A 106 19.82 -20.11 -4.88
N ASP A 107 20.38 -19.01 -4.35
CA ASP A 107 21.27 -19.03 -3.17
C ASP A 107 20.54 -19.57 -1.92
N MET A 108 19.23 -19.37 -1.83
CA MET A 108 18.40 -19.87 -0.74
C MET A 108 17.83 -21.29 -0.99
N GLY A 109 18.02 -21.85 -2.19
CA GLY A 109 17.47 -23.14 -2.58
C GLY A 109 15.94 -23.16 -2.72
N LEU A 110 15.35 -22.04 -3.17
CA LEU A 110 13.93 -21.84 -3.33
C LEU A 110 13.58 -21.60 -4.81
N ASP A 111 12.36 -21.96 -5.21
CA ASP A 111 11.87 -21.72 -6.58
C ASP A 111 11.62 -20.22 -6.87
N SER A 112 11.40 -19.44 -5.82
CA SER A 112 11.22 -17.99 -5.92
C SER A 112 11.66 -17.31 -4.64
N MET A 113 12.07 -16.04 -4.74
CA MET A 113 12.47 -15.24 -3.58
C MET A 113 11.28 -15.02 -2.63
N PRO A 114 11.42 -15.37 -1.34
CA PRO A 114 10.36 -15.13 -0.35
C PRO A 114 10.30 -13.64 0.03
N GLY A 115 9.13 -13.03 -0.17
CA GLY A 115 8.89 -11.65 0.18
C GLY A 115 9.17 -10.65 -0.93
N SER A 116 9.29 -9.37 -0.58
CA SER A 116 9.54 -8.28 -1.51
C SER A 116 10.70 -7.41 -1.06
N ILE A 117 11.50 -6.96 -2.02
CA ILE A 117 12.58 -6.00 -1.80
C ILE A 117 12.04 -4.60 -2.06
N ASP A 118 12.32 -3.68 -1.15
CA ASP A 118 12.14 -2.25 -1.30
C ASP A 118 13.48 -1.55 -1.07
N VAL A 119 13.81 -0.57 -1.90
CA VAL A 119 15.09 0.12 -1.84
C VAL A 119 14.84 1.62 -1.90
N LYS A 120 15.40 2.33 -0.94
CA LYS A 120 15.34 3.80 -0.87
C LYS A 120 16.74 4.37 -0.88
N ALA A 121 16.99 5.27 -1.81
CA ALA A 121 18.18 6.12 -1.78
C ALA A 121 17.90 7.36 -0.92
N ASP A 122 18.84 7.75 -0.09
CA ASP A 122 18.74 9.00 0.65
C ASP A 122 19.25 10.15 -0.24
N ASP A 123 18.36 11.12 -0.49
CA ASP A 123 18.65 12.26 -1.36
C ASP A 123 19.91 13.02 -0.92
N GLY A 124 20.79 13.25 -1.88
CA GLY A 124 22.05 14.00 -1.62
C GLY A 124 23.14 13.20 -0.92
N THR A 125 22.96 11.91 -0.72
CA THR A 125 23.94 11.01 -0.09
C THR A 125 24.27 9.83 -1.00
N ASN A 126 25.28 9.05 -0.60
CA ASN A 126 25.58 7.75 -1.22
C ASN A 126 25.04 6.57 -0.39
N LEU A 127 24.03 6.82 0.44
CA LEU A 127 23.43 5.83 1.29
C LEU A 127 22.18 5.23 0.64
N LEU A 128 22.04 3.92 0.79
CA LEU A 128 20.88 3.15 0.36
C LEU A 128 20.34 2.36 1.54
N THR A 129 19.04 2.44 1.76
CA THR A 129 18.34 1.55 2.69
C THR A 129 17.64 0.45 1.90
N ILE A 130 18.10 -0.78 2.11
CA ILE A 130 17.50 -1.98 1.53
C ILE A 130 16.59 -2.60 2.57
N SER A 131 15.34 -2.82 2.22
CA SER A 131 14.35 -3.43 3.10
C SER A 131 13.75 -4.67 2.44
N VAL A 132 13.71 -5.76 3.16
CA VAL A 132 13.06 -7.00 2.73
C VAL A 132 11.87 -7.27 3.62
N SER A 133 10.69 -7.37 3.04
CA SER A 133 9.47 -7.71 3.77
C SER A 133 9.02 -9.14 3.48
N GLY A 134 8.67 -9.87 4.52
CA GLY A 134 8.21 -11.26 4.44
C GLY A 134 7.24 -11.62 5.55
N ASN A 135 6.68 -12.82 5.47
CA ASN A 135 5.72 -13.32 6.46
C ASN A 135 6.39 -13.94 7.70
N ASP A 136 7.70 -14.20 7.62
CA ASP A 136 8.51 -14.77 8.70
C ASP A 136 9.75 -13.88 8.93
N PRO A 137 10.01 -13.45 10.18
CA PRO A 137 11.13 -12.58 10.52
C PRO A 137 12.48 -13.21 10.20
N GLN A 138 12.63 -14.52 10.45
CA GLN A 138 13.87 -15.23 10.14
C GLN A 138 14.11 -15.35 8.64
N MET A 139 13.04 -15.56 7.86
CA MET A 139 13.11 -15.62 6.43
C MET A 139 13.43 -14.25 5.84
N ALA A 140 12.78 -13.18 6.31
CA ALA A 140 13.08 -11.81 5.88
C ALA A 140 14.55 -11.44 6.12
N TYR A 141 15.10 -11.78 7.30
CA TYR A 141 16.51 -11.54 7.61
C TYR A 141 17.46 -12.37 6.73
N LYS A 142 17.20 -13.66 6.52
CA LYS A 142 17.99 -14.51 5.64
C LYS A 142 17.97 -14.02 4.20
N THR A 143 16.81 -13.60 3.72
CA THR A 143 16.65 -13.03 2.37
C THR A 143 17.45 -11.74 2.23
N LEU A 144 17.37 -10.83 3.21
CA LEU A 144 18.17 -9.60 3.22
C LEU A 144 19.67 -9.91 3.15
N LYS A 145 20.14 -10.85 3.95
CA LYS A 145 21.54 -11.28 3.96
C LYS A 145 21.96 -11.88 2.60
N SER A 146 21.12 -12.70 1.97
CA SER A 146 21.37 -13.24 0.63
C SER A 146 21.37 -12.14 -0.43
N VAL A 147 20.47 -11.16 -0.35
CA VAL A 147 20.46 -9.97 -1.23
C VAL A 147 21.80 -9.23 -1.14
N ILE A 148 22.24 -8.88 0.06
CA ILE A 148 23.49 -8.15 0.30
C ILE A 148 24.71 -8.95 -0.21
N LYS A 149 24.73 -10.25 0.00
CA LYS A 149 25.80 -11.15 -0.42
C LYS A 149 25.89 -11.27 -1.96
N ASN A 150 24.77 -11.39 -2.64
CA ASN A 150 24.74 -11.66 -4.09
C ASN A 150 24.64 -10.39 -4.94
N TYR A 151 24.22 -9.27 -4.34
CA TYR A 151 24.11 -7.99 -5.02
C TYR A 151 25.39 -7.60 -5.78
N PRO A 152 26.62 -7.67 -5.20
CA PRO A 152 27.84 -7.22 -5.88
C PRO A 152 28.04 -7.95 -7.22
N LYS A 153 27.72 -9.22 -7.28
CA LYS A 153 27.85 -10.02 -8.52
C LYS A 153 26.94 -9.53 -9.64
N VAL A 154 25.69 -9.16 -9.28
CA VAL A 154 24.73 -8.63 -10.25
C VAL A 154 25.08 -7.20 -10.64
N ALA A 155 25.52 -6.39 -9.71
CA ALA A 155 25.93 -5.02 -9.95
C ALA A 155 27.20 -4.93 -10.81
N GLU A 156 28.19 -5.77 -10.54
CA GLU A 156 29.41 -5.87 -11.35
C GLU A 156 29.11 -6.20 -12.81
N PHE A 157 28.14 -7.08 -13.04
CA PHE A 157 27.70 -7.42 -14.41
C PHE A 157 27.04 -6.23 -15.13
N VAL A 158 26.33 -5.36 -14.39
CA VAL A 158 25.55 -4.25 -14.98
C VAL A 158 26.32 -2.94 -15.01
N LEU A 159 27.10 -2.63 -13.97
CA LEU A 159 27.73 -1.32 -13.75
C LEU A 159 29.27 -1.35 -13.79
N GLY A 160 29.89 -2.53 -13.87
CA GLY A 160 31.32 -2.71 -13.65
C GLY A 160 31.65 -2.80 -12.14
N GLU A 161 32.96 -2.72 -11.81
CA GLU A 161 33.43 -2.89 -10.42
C GLU A 161 32.84 -1.86 -9.46
N THR A 162 31.98 -2.34 -8.56
CA THR A 162 31.31 -1.53 -7.51
C THR A 162 31.43 -2.25 -6.18
N LYS A 163 31.66 -1.52 -5.08
CA LYS A 163 31.67 -2.08 -3.73
C LYS A 163 30.56 -1.49 -2.87
N LEU A 164 29.83 -2.36 -2.15
CA LEU A 164 28.92 -1.98 -1.10
C LEU A 164 29.56 -2.21 0.26
N THR A 165 29.43 -1.24 1.15
CA THR A 165 29.85 -1.35 2.54
C THR A 165 28.61 -1.26 3.42
N ILE A 166 28.39 -2.32 4.22
CA ILE A 166 27.31 -2.35 5.20
C ILE A 166 27.69 -1.43 6.36
N LEU A 167 26.79 -0.55 6.74
CA LEU A 167 26.97 0.37 7.86
C LEU A 167 26.22 -0.10 9.10
N ASP A 168 25.06 -0.73 8.92
CA ASP A 168 24.18 -1.21 9.99
C ASP A 168 23.27 -2.34 9.49
N GLU A 169 23.05 -3.34 10.37
CA GLU A 169 22.15 -4.49 10.15
C GLU A 169 21.02 -4.50 11.19
#